data_2d660dc737f50cca2e702190ca7bb517
#
_entry.id   2d660dc737f50cca2e702190ca7bb517
#
_cell.length_a   1.000
_cell.length_b   1.000
_cell.length_c   1.000
_cell.angle_alpha   90.00
_cell.angle_beta   90.00
_cell.angle_gamma   90.00
#
_symmetry.space_group_name_H-M   'P 1'
#
loop_
_entity.id
_entity.type
_entity.pdbx_description
1 polymer ?
#
loop_
_entity_poly.entity_id
_entity_poly.type
_entity_poly.pdbx_seq_one_letter_code
_entity_poly.pdbx_strand_id
1 'polypeptide(L)'
;MLASFLQTFRLGLKSLMLQKMRSALAALGIFIGTTTVIWLVAMGEGVSYQAQQQILELGANNIIIRSIEPKTATSSEQNRVKSYGLLRADYQRFLSNIPGITRSVPMRELRREFASKGRVLNANLVGCSPEYLELNRLEIARGRWFSSSDGRENVIVLADGTAKRLFPQENPVGQKIRVESDVYTIVGQTKPRSASAAIGGSLEAREYSFDAYIPLDTFRQRVGDQIMTRTGEGFNFKGEIVELTQITLTLADIAMVDETVAILERLLKKYHDQEDYAIVVPKELLQQAERTRAMFNAMLVIIAG
;
A
#
# COMPACT_ATOMS: atom_id res chain seq x y z
N MET A 1 22.19 55.20 -26.78
CA MET A 1 21.42 54.38 -25.82
C MET A 1 22.28 53.56 -24.87
N LEU A 2 23.26 52.78 -25.34
CA LEU A 2 24.13 51.95 -24.48
C LEU A 2 24.96 52.78 -23.46
N ALA A 3 25.48 53.96 -23.85
CA ALA A 3 26.28 54.79 -22.96
C ALA A 3 25.47 55.41 -21.80
N SER A 4 24.22 55.85 -22.05
CA SER A 4 23.34 56.33 -21.00
C SER A 4 22.88 55.25 -20.04
N PHE A 5 22.70 54.01 -20.52
CA PHE A 5 22.40 52.84 -19.67
C PHE A 5 23.57 52.52 -18.72
N LEU A 6 24.80 52.50 -19.24
CA LEU A 6 26.01 52.30 -18.43
C LEU A 6 26.24 53.37 -17.37
N GLN A 7 25.94 54.62 -17.67
CA GLN A 7 26.04 55.74 -16.70
C GLN A 7 25.01 55.58 -15.61
N THR A 8 23.74 55.29 -15.94
CA THR A 8 22.68 55.05 -14.97
C THR A 8 22.94 53.84 -14.04
N PHE A 9 23.47 52.78 -14.62
CA PHE A 9 23.88 51.58 -13.86
C PHE A 9 25.03 51.90 -12.88
N ARG A 10 26.06 52.66 -13.33
CA ARG A 10 27.18 53.07 -12.47
C ARG A 10 26.71 54.01 -11.32
N LEU A 11 25.79 54.91 -11.58
CA LEU A 11 25.21 55.78 -10.57
C LEU A 11 24.38 54.97 -9.54
N GLY A 12 23.59 54.01 -9.98
CA GLY A 12 22.87 53.10 -9.11
C GLY A 12 23.79 52.27 -8.20
N LEU A 13 24.87 51.71 -8.76
CA LEU A 13 25.86 50.94 -8.00
C LEU A 13 26.60 51.82 -6.96
N LYS A 14 26.93 53.05 -7.31
CA LYS A 14 27.58 54.01 -6.40
C LYS A 14 26.64 54.43 -5.26
N SER A 15 25.34 54.59 -5.52
CA SER A 15 24.34 54.91 -4.52
C SER A 15 24.15 53.74 -3.53
N LEU A 16 24.18 52.50 -4.01
CA LEU A 16 24.11 51.31 -3.15
C LEU A 16 25.35 51.20 -2.25
N MET A 17 26.55 51.56 -2.74
CA MET A 17 27.77 51.55 -1.95
C MET A 17 27.83 52.66 -0.88
N LEU A 18 27.14 53.78 -1.06
CA LEU A 18 27.11 54.85 -0.08
C LEU A 18 26.27 54.49 1.18
N GLN A 19 25.31 53.61 1.05
CA GLN A 19 24.47 53.14 2.17
C GLN A 19 24.59 51.64 2.40
N LYS A 20 25.79 51.17 2.66
CA LYS A 20 26.15 49.73 2.73
C LYS A 20 25.23 48.89 3.60
N MET A 21 24.88 49.36 4.79
CA MET A 21 24.02 48.62 5.73
C MET A 21 22.59 48.47 5.22
N ARG A 22 22.01 49.50 4.61
CA ARG A 22 20.65 49.43 4.07
C ARG A 22 20.57 48.53 2.85
N SER A 23 21.56 48.62 1.96
CA SER A 23 21.65 47.80 0.77
C SER A 23 21.91 46.33 1.12
N ALA A 24 22.77 46.05 2.11
CA ALA A 24 23.01 44.72 2.61
C ALA A 24 21.75 44.09 3.24
N LEU A 25 21.00 44.84 4.03
CA LEU A 25 19.76 44.34 4.64
C LEU A 25 18.69 44.05 3.58
N ALA A 26 18.53 44.93 2.58
CA ALA A 26 17.60 44.69 1.47
C ALA A 26 18.02 43.47 0.63
N ALA A 27 19.29 43.31 0.29
CA ALA A 27 19.81 42.16 -0.43
C ALA A 27 19.65 40.85 0.38
N LEU A 28 19.89 40.92 1.69
CA LEU A 28 19.69 39.76 2.57
C LEU A 28 18.21 39.33 2.61
N GLY A 29 17.28 40.30 2.69
CA GLY A 29 15.85 40.02 2.67
C GLY A 29 15.39 39.34 1.38
N ILE A 30 15.87 39.87 0.23
CA ILE A 30 15.58 39.26 -1.08
C ILE A 30 16.21 37.85 -1.17
N PHE A 31 17.46 37.68 -0.72
CA PHE A 31 18.16 36.41 -0.73
C PHE A 31 17.44 35.35 0.11
N ILE A 32 17.04 35.70 1.35
CA ILE A 32 16.30 34.78 2.21
C ILE A 32 14.95 34.44 1.57
N GLY A 33 14.21 35.44 1.07
CA GLY A 33 12.92 35.24 0.42
C GLY A 33 13.01 34.29 -0.78
N THR A 34 13.92 34.57 -1.71
CA THR A 34 14.10 33.72 -2.90
C THR A 34 14.58 32.31 -2.55
N THR A 35 15.53 32.19 -1.61
CA THR A 35 16.03 30.87 -1.17
C THR A 35 14.92 30.04 -0.54
N THR A 36 14.08 30.67 0.30
CA THR A 36 12.94 29.98 0.94
C THR A 36 11.94 29.47 -0.08
N VAL A 37 11.61 30.28 -1.11
CA VAL A 37 10.69 29.86 -2.17
C VAL A 37 11.28 28.71 -2.99
N ILE A 38 12.54 28.80 -3.38
CA ILE A 38 13.20 27.71 -4.13
C ILE A 38 13.22 26.43 -3.31
N TRP A 39 13.53 26.51 -2.03
CA TRP A 39 13.58 25.35 -1.15
C TRP A 39 12.20 24.69 -0.95
N LEU A 40 11.16 25.53 -0.80
CA LEU A 40 9.78 25.05 -0.69
C LEU A 40 9.31 24.34 -1.96
N VAL A 41 9.62 24.89 -3.14
CA VAL A 41 9.31 24.27 -4.43
C VAL A 41 10.05 22.93 -4.58
N ALA A 42 11.35 22.91 -4.28
CA ALA A 42 12.15 21.70 -4.37
C ALA A 42 11.66 20.58 -3.44
N MET A 43 11.27 20.94 -2.19
CA MET A 43 10.65 19.99 -1.27
C MET A 43 9.30 19.45 -1.81
N GLY A 44 8.46 20.34 -2.31
CA GLY A 44 7.17 19.95 -2.89
C GLY A 44 7.31 19.00 -4.09
N GLU A 45 8.27 19.26 -4.98
CA GLU A 45 8.59 18.37 -6.09
C GLU A 45 9.14 17.02 -5.63
N GLY A 46 10.04 17.01 -4.64
CA GLY A 46 10.61 15.79 -4.09
C GLY A 46 9.54 14.86 -3.49
N VAL A 47 8.64 15.42 -2.67
CA VAL A 47 7.51 14.66 -2.08
C VAL A 47 6.56 14.14 -3.16
N SER A 48 6.23 14.99 -4.14
CA SER A 48 5.35 14.61 -5.27
C SER A 48 5.96 13.48 -6.10
N TYR A 49 7.25 13.57 -6.41
CA TYR A 49 7.97 12.52 -7.15
C TYR A 49 7.96 11.20 -6.39
N GLN A 50 8.23 11.23 -5.07
CA GLN A 50 8.23 10.04 -4.25
C GLN A 50 6.83 9.40 -4.18
N ALA A 51 5.77 10.20 -4.04
CA ALA A 51 4.40 9.72 -4.07
C ALA A 51 4.05 9.07 -5.42
N GLN A 52 4.43 9.70 -6.54
CA GLN A 52 4.22 9.12 -7.87
C GLN A 52 4.93 7.78 -8.05
N GLN A 53 6.18 7.65 -7.57
CA GLN A 53 6.91 6.38 -7.64
C GLN A 53 6.20 5.27 -6.85
N GLN A 54 5.71 5.57 -5.65
CA GLN A 54 4.96 4.61 -4.85
C GLN A 54 3.65 4.15 -5.54
N ILE A 55 2.94 5.07 -6.20
CA ILE A 55 1.74 4.73 -6.96
C ILE A 55 2.08 3.88 -8.19
N LEU A 56 3.17 4.19 -8.89
CA LEU A 56 3.64 3.39 -10.03
C LEU A 56 4.05 1.97 -9.61
N GLU A 57 4.55 1.79 -8.39
CA GLU A 57 4.85 0.46 -7.83
C GLU A 57 3.59 -0.40 -7.65
N LEU A 58 2.43 0.20 -7.42
CA LEU A 58 1.14 -0.50 -7.36
C LEU A 58 0.67 -1.01 -8.73
N GLY A 59 1.25 -0.51 -9.83
CA GLY A 59 0.87 -0.83 -11.20
C GLY A 59 -0.37 -0.03 -11.66
N ALA A 60 -0.20 0.83 -12.63
CA ALA A 60 -1.28 1.71 -13.11
C ALA A 60 -2.43 0.95 -13.80
N ASN A 61 -2.19 -0.28 -14.26
CA ASN A 61 -3.17 -1.18 -14.87
C ASN A 61 -3.76 -2.20 -13.85
N ASN A 62 -3.48 -2.04 -12.55
CA ASN A 62 -4.08 -2.85 -11.52
C ASN A 62 -5.38 -2.23 -11.03
N ILE A 63 -6.34 -3.08 -10.70
CA ILE A 63 -7.55 -2.75 -9.95
C ILE A 63 -7.50 -3.56 -8.66
N ILE A 64 -7.56 -2.88 -7.53
CA ILE A 64 -7.48 -3.48 -6.20
C ILE A 64 -8.88 -3.43 -5.58
N ILE A 65 -9.48 -4.57 -5.31
CA ILE A 65 -10.78 -4.69 -4.63
C ILE A 65 -10.50 -5.21 -3.22
N ARG A 66 -10.97 -4.51 -2.20
CA ARG A 66 -10.76 -4.87 -0.79
C ARG A 66 -12.07 -5.06 -0.06
N SER A 67 -12.09 -6.00 0.87
CA SER A 67 -13.18 -6.17 1.84
C SER A 67 -13.10 -5.09 2.91
N ILE A 68 -14.23 -4.48 3.24
CA ILE A 68 -14.37 -3.50 4.32
C ILE A 68 -15.49 -3.92 5.26
N GLU A 69 -15.30 -3.73 6.56
CA GLU A 69 -16.39 -3.93 7.52
C GLU A 69 -17.46 -2.84 7.31
N PRO A 70 -18.72 -3.20 7.03
CA PRO A 70 -19.79 -2.22 6.82
C PRO A 70 -20.09 -1.43 8.09
N LYS A 71 -20.23 -0.10 7.96
CA LYS A 71 -20.42 0.84 9.07
C LYS A 71 -21.84 0.76 9.71
N THR A 72 -22.77 0.09 9.07
CA THR A 72 -24.20 0.06 9.42
C THR A 72 -24.61 -1.00 10.45
N ALA A 73 -23.67 -1.57 11.20
CA ALA A 73 -24.01 -2.52 12.24
C ALA A 73 -24.73 -1.83 13.41
N THR A 74 -26.06 -1.93 13.44
CA THR A 74 -26.90 -1.50 14.56
C THR A 74 -26.48 -2.26 15.83
N SER A 75 -26.45 -1.57 16.95
CA SER A 75 -25.99 -2.05 18.28
C SER A 75 -26.69 -3.31 18.81
N SER A 76 -27.75 -3.80 18.17
CA SER A 76 -28.46 -5.03 18.51
C SER A 76 -27.84 -6.32 17.95
N GLU A 77 -26.81 -6.22 17.08
CA GLU A 77 -26.18 -7.39 16.45
C GLU A 77 -24.83 -7.78 17.06
N GLN A 78 -24.48 -7.24 18.22
CA GLN A 78 -23.17 -7.43 18.88
C GLN A 78 -22.78 -8.88 19.18
N ASN A 79 -23.72 -9.82 19.11
CA ASN A 79 -23.48 -11.24 19.42
C ASN A 79 -23.66 -12.18 18.21
N ARG A 80 -23.70 -11.66 16.96
CA ARG A 80 -23.82 -12.49 15.76
C ARG A 80 -22.51 -12.54 14.99
N VAL A 81 -22.23 -13.71 14.41
CA VAL A 81 -21.15 -13.88 13.44
C VAL A 81 -21.50 -13.03 12.21
N LYS A 82 -20.68 -12.02 11.92
CA LYS A 82 -20.84 -11.17 10.74
C LYS A 82 -20.11 -11.77 9.55
N SER A 83 -20.82 -11.99 8.45
CA SER A 83 -20.19 -12.31 7.16
C SER A 83 -20.21 -11.07 6.28
N TYR A 84 -19.06 -10.67 5.77
CA TYR A 84 -18.91 -9.50 4.90
C TYR A 84 -17.71 -9.62 3.97
N GLY A 85 -17.66 -8.73 3.00
CA GLY A 85 -16.54 -8.59 2.08
C GLY A 85 -16.57 -9.59 0.93
N LEU A 86 -15.45 -9.69 0.22
CA LEU A 86 -15.31 -10.42 -1.02
C LEU A 86 -15.40 -11.93 -0.83
N LEU A 87 -16.21 -12.56 -1.66
CA LEU A 87 -16.38 -14.00 -1.70
C LEU A 87 -15.50 -14.63 -2.79
N ARG A 88 -15.15 -15.91 -2.65
CA ARG A 88 -14.50 -16.67 -3.73
C ARG A 88 -15.38 -16.77 -4.97
N ALA A 89 -16.71 -16.75 -4.77
CA ALA A 89 -17.66 -16.70 -5.87
C ALA A 89 -17.52 -15.41 -6.69
N ASP A 90 -17.24 -14.26 -6.06
CA ASP A 90 -17.00 -13.00 -6.77
C ASP A 90 -15.72 -13.07 -7.60
N TYR A 91 -14.65 -13.64 -7.04
CA TYR A 91 -13.41 -13.87 -7.77
C TYR A 91 -13.65 -14.69 -9.05
N GLN A 92 -14.42 -15.78 -8.97
CA GLN A 92 -14.77 -16.58 -10.16
C GLN A 92 -15.65 -15.80 -11.15
N ARG A 93 -16.58 -14.99 -10.66
CA ARG A 93 -17.40 -14.11 -11.50
C ARG A 93 -16.56 -13.08 -12.23
N PHE A 94 -15.57 -12.48 -11.57
CA PHE A 94 -14.67 -11.51 -12.20
C PHE A 94 -13.89 -12.16 -13.33
N LEU A 95 -13.31 -13.34 -13.10
CA LEU A 95 -12.57 -14.08 -14.13
C LEU A 95 -13.44 -14.46 -15.33
N SER A 96 -14.73 -14.75 -15.09
CA SER A 96 -15.64 -15.20 -16.15
C SER A 96 -16.25 -14.05 -16.96
N ASN A 97 -16.40 -12.85 -16.37
CA ASN A 97 -17.15 -11.75 -16.98
C ASN A 97 -16.28 -10.58 -17.44
N ILE A 98 -15.02 -10.52 -17.02
CA ILE A 98 -14.14 -9.40 -17.35
C ILE A 98 -13.09 -9.87 -18.36
N PRO A 99 -13.13 -9.36 -19.60
CA PRO A 99 -12.09 -9.65 -20.58
C PRO A 99 -10.80 -8.88 -20.29
N GLY A 100 -9.67 -9.38 -20.78
CA GLY A 100 -8.40 -8.68 -20.72
C GLY A 100 -7.69 -8.74 -19.34
N ILE A 101 -8.13 -9.59 -18.41
CA ILE A 101 -7.37 -9.88 -17.21
C ILE A 101 -6.15 -10.71 -17.59
N THR A 102 -4.96 -10.17 -17.37
CA THR A 102 -3.68 -10.87 -17.59
C THR A 102 -3.20 -11.58 -16.34
N ARG A 103 -3.53 -11.04 -15.18
CA ARG A 103 -3.17 -11.61 -13.87
C ARG A 103 -4.25 -11.31 -12.85
N SER A 104 -4.49 -12.25 -11.97
CA SER A 104 -5.44 -12.08 -10.87
C SER A 104 -4.89 -12.74 -9.62
N VAL A 105 -4.90 -11.98 -8.51
CA VAL A 105 -4.33 -12.43 -7.24
C VAL A 105 -5.34 -12.24 -6.12
N PRO A 106 -6.06 -13.30 -5.74
CA PRO A 106 -6.85 -13.32 -4.52
C PRO A 106 -5.93 -13.46 -3.31
N MET A 107 -6.23 -12.75 -2.24
CA MET A 107 -5.49 -12.88 -0.99
C MET A 107 -6.38 -12.79 0.24
N ARG A 108 -5.95 -13.48 1.28
CA ARG A 108 -6.50 -13.39 2.63
C ARG A 108 -5.40 -13.00 3.60
N GLU A 109 -5.66 -12.01 4.41
CA GLU A 109 -4.72 -11.47 5.37
C GLU A 109 -5.30 -11.50 6.76
N LEU A 110 -4.46 -11.87 7.73
CA LEU A 110 -4.86 -11.93 9.13
C LEU A 110 -3.66 -11.76 10.05
N ARG A 111 -3.80 -10.95 11.07
CA ARG A 111 -2.76 -10.80 12.08
C ARG A 111 -2.75 -12.02 13.01
N ARG A 112 -1.58 -12.66 13.17
CA ARG A 112 -1.38 -13.86 13.96
C ARG A 112 -0.12 -13.78 14.81
N GLU A 113 -0.07 -14.61 15.84
CA GLU A 113 1.11 -14.80 16.66
C GLU A 113 2.02 -15.86 16.05
N PHE A 114 3.26 -15.49 15.84
CA PHE A 114 4.34 -16.33 15.36
C PHE A 114 5.30 -16.64 16.49
N ALA A 115 5.63 -17.90 16.68
CA ALA A 115 6.53 -18.33 17.74
C ALA A 115 7.61 -19.27 17.20
N SER A 116 8.86 -19.01 17.57
CA SER A 116 10.00 -19.88 17.29
C SER A 116 11.05 -19.73 18.36
N LYS A 117 11.55 -20.85 18.90
CA LYS A 117 12.65 -20.91 19.89
C LYS A 117 12.49 -19.94 21.08
N GLY A 118 11.28 -19.81 21.60
CA GLY A 118 10.97 -18.94 22.72
C GLY A 118 10.79 -17.45 22.37
N ARG A 119 10.91 -17.08 21.10
CA ARG A 119 10.59 -15.73 20.61
C ARG A 119 9.18 -15.72 20.05
N VAL A 120 8.48 -14.61 20.29
CA VAL A 120 7.10 -14.38 19.86
C VAL A 120 7.03 -13.05 19.12
N LEU A 121 6.28 -13.03 18.02
CA LEU A 121 6.04 -11.85 17.20
C LEU A 121 4.61 -11.87 16.66
N ASN A 122 3.88 -10.76 16.84
CA ASN A 122 2.62 -10.54 16.14
C ASN A 122 2.89 -9.96 14.76
N ALA A 123 2.55 -10.72 13.72
CA ALA A 123 2.82 -10.38 12.33
C ALA A 123 1.61 -10.72 11.44
N ASN A 124 1.62 -10.25 10.20
CA ASN A 124 0.54 -10.54 9.26
C ASN A 124 0.82 -11.87 8.54
N LEU A 125 -0.11 -12.81 8.67
CA LEU A 125 -0.15 -14.01 7.87
C LEU A 125 -0.96 -13.72 6.60
N VAL A 126 -0.32 -13.84 5.45
CA VAL A 126 -0.90 -13.57 4.12
C VAL A 126 -1.02 -14.89 3.36
N GLY A 127 -2.27 -15.32 3.17
CA GLY A 127 -2.59 -16.43 2.24
C GLY A 127 -2.77 -15.84 0.83
N CYS A 128 -1.96 -16.26 -0.12
CA CYS A 128 -2.01 -15.72 -1.48
C CYS A 128 -1.65 -16.80 -2.53
N SER A 129 -1.92 -16.49 -3.79
CA SER A 129 -1.50 -17.32 -4.91
C SER A 129 -0.02 -17.09 -5.26
N PRO A 130 0.65 -18.00 -5.97
CA PRO A 130 2.07 -17.86 -6.34
C PRO A 130 2.39 -16.58 -7.10
N GLU A 131 1.45 -16.07 -7.90
CA GLU A 131 1.56 -14.85 -8.71
C GLU A 131 1.71 -13.58 -7.87
N TYR A 132 1.44 -13.66 -6.56
CA TYR A 132 1.60 -12.57 -5.61
C TYR A 132 3.05 -12.04 -5.57
N LEU A 133 4.04 -12.94 -5.74
CA LEU A 133 5.46 -12.57 -5.79
C LEU A 133 5.73 -11.53 -6.89
N GLU A 134 5.29 -11.85 -8.10
CA GLU A 134 5.52 -10.98 -9.28
C GLU A 134 4.68 -9.70 -9.22
N LEU A 135 3.40 -9.82 -8.82
CA LEU A 135 2.50 -8.68 -8.70
C LEU A 135 3.07 -7.61 -7.77
N ASN A 136 3.62 -8.05 -6.63
CA ASN A 136 4.18 -7.16 -5.62
C ASN A 136 5.69 -6.93 -5.77
N ARG A 137 6.30 -7.41 -6.85
CA ARG A 137 7.74 -7.29 -7.14
C ARG A 137 8.61 -7.72 -5.94
N LEU A 138 8.20 -8.80 -5.27
CA LEU A 138 8.96 -9.34 -4.16
C LEU A 138 10.18 -10.07 -4.68
N GLU A 139 11.31 -9.88 -4.03
CA GLU A 139 12.54 -10.60 -4.35
C GLU A 139 12.88 -11.57 -3.21
N ILE A 140 13.32 -12.76 -3.58
CA ILE A 140 13.77 -13.78 -2.62
C ILE A 140 15.23 -13.50 -2.26
N ALA A 141 15.50 -13.40 -0.96
CA ALA A 141 16.86 -13.28 -0.42
C ALA A 141 17.49 -14.65 -0.19
N ARG A 142 16.71 -15.62 0.28
CA ARG A 142 17.16 -16.99 0.57
C ARG A 142 16.04 -17.99 0.34
N GLY A 143 16.39 -19.20 -0.10
CA GLY A 143 15.41 -20.26 -0.36
C GLY A 143 14.62 -20.03 -1.63
N ARG A 144 13.33 -20.39 -1.60
CA ARG A 144 12.41 -20.27 -2.74
C ARG A 144 11.06 -19.71 -2.34
N TRP A 145 10.30 -19.22 -3.31
CA TRP A 145 8.87 -18.97 -3.15
C TRP A 145 8.10 -20.29 -3.22
N PHE A 146 6.89 -20.32 -2.70
CA PHE A 146 6.01 -21.46 -2.86
C PHE A 146 5.40 -21.49 -4.27
N SER A 147 5.07 -22.67 -4.73
CA SER A 147 4.45 -22.93 -6.02
C SER A 147 3.05 -23.53 -5.84
N SER A 148 2.31 -23.67 -6.93
CA SER A 148 0.97 -24.28 -6.89
C SER A 148 0.99 -25.73 -6.35
N SER A 149 2.11 -26.46 -6.48
CA SER A 149 2.27 -27.80 -5.91
C SER A 149 2.34 -27.83 -4.39
N ASP A 150 2.76 -26.72 -3.78
CA ASP A 150 2.86 -26.58 -2.31
C ASP A 150 1.51 -26.28 -1.64
N GLY A 151 0.41 -26.17 -2.40
CA GLY A 151 -0.90 -25.70 -1.92
C GLY A 151 -1.56 -26.54 -0.81
N ARG A 152 -1.02 -27.73 -0.50
CA ARG A 152 -1.47 -28.58 0.61
C ARG A 152 -0.40 -28.77 1.68
N GLU A 153 0.78 -28.24 1.48
CA GLU A 153 1.89 -28.35 2.40
C GLU A 153 1.91 -27.18 3.38
N ASN A 154 2.36 -27.43 4.60
CA ASN A 154 2.54 -26.38 5.59
C ASN A 154 3.88 -25.67 5.35
N VAL A 155 3.98 -24.96 4.23
CA VAL A 155 5.15 -24.15 3.89
C VAL A 155 4.86 -22.67 4.12
N ILE A 156 5.91 -21.92 4.49
CA ILE A 156 5.83 -20.50 4.76
C ILE A 156 7.07 -19.76 4.24
N VAL A 157 6.87 -18.58 3.68
CA VAL A 157 7.93 -17.64 3.31
C VAL A 157 7.86 -16.45 4.25
N LEU A 158 8.97 -16.09 4.86
CA LEU A 158 9.02 -14.97 5.80
C LEU A 158 9.49 -13.68 5.11
N ALA A 159 8.88 -12.57 5.46
CA ALA A 159 9.45 -11.26 5.15
C ALA A 159 10.73 -11.02 5.98
N ASP A 160 11.61 -10.15 5.48
CA ASP A 160 12.92 -9.90 6.07
C ASP A 160 12.84 -9.50 7.56
N GLY A 161 11.92 -8.60 7.93
CA GLY A 161 11.74 -8.17 9.32
C GLY A 161 11.26 -9.28 10.25
N THR A 162 10.31 -10.12 9.78
CA THR A 162 9.85 -11.31 10.51
C THR A 162 10.99 -12.29 10.73
N ALA A 163 11.78 -12.56 9.67
CA ALA A 163 12.92 -13.45 9.74
C ALA A 163 13.99 -12.94 10.71
N LYS A 164 14.36 -11.66 10.64
CA LYS A 164 15.34 -11.05 11.54
C LYS A 164 14.92 -11.04 13.01
N ARG A 165 13.63 -10.85 13.30
CA ARG A 165 13.11 -10.86 14.67
C ARG A 165 13.08 -12.24 15.30
N LEU A 166 12.65 -13.23 14.54
CA LEU A 166 12.51 -14.60 15.03
C LEU A 166 13.81 -15.40 14.96
N PHE A 167 14.67 -15.12 13.95
CA PHE A 167 15.93 -15.82 13.65
C PHE A 167 17.11 -14.83 13.47
N PRO A 168 17.49 -14.00 14.44
CA PRO A 168 18.43 -12.89 14.24
C PRO A 168 19.85 -13.30 13.82
N GLN A 169 20.28 -14.51 14.13
CA GLN A 169 21.65 -15.00 13.86
C GLN A 169 21.67 -16.30 13.06
N GLU A 170 20.51 -16.81 12.66
CA GLU A 170 20.39 -18.11 12.00
C GLU A 170 19.77 -17.97 10.63
N ASN A 171 20.05 -18.93 9.75
CA ASN A 171 19.30 -19.08 8.52
C ASN A 171 17.91 -19.65 8.84
N PRO A 172 16.81 -18.90 8.53
CA PRO A 172 15.47 -19.39 8.82
C PRO A 172 15.03 -20.53 7.88
N VAL A 173 15.59 -20.63 6.67
CA VAL A 173 15.17 -21.59 5.65
C VAL A 173 15.43 -23.02 6.13
N GLY A 174 14.42 -23.88 6.03
CA GLY A 174 14.42 -25.27 6.51
C GLY A 174 14.03 -25.42 7.99
N GLN A 175 13.93 -24.32 8.74
CA GLN A 175 13.48 -24.38 10.13
C GLN A 175 11.96 -24.40 10.25
N LYS A 176 11.45 -24.79 11.42
CA LYS A 176 10.03 -24.82 11.72
C LYS A 176 9.63 -23.57 12.51
N ILE A 177 8.47 -23.04 12.20
CA ILE A 177 7.84 -21.94 12.89
C ILE A 177 6.41 -22.32 13.27
N ARG A 178 5.99 -21.95 14.45
CA ARG A 178 4.61 -22.10 14.92
C ARG A 178 3.86 -20.80 14.67
N VAL A 179 2.71 -20.91 14.02
CA VAL A 179 1.76 -19.83 13.85
C VAL A 179 0.49 -20.26 14.57
N GLU A 180 0.23 -19.63 15.72
CA GLU A 180 -0.83 -20.05 16.66
C GLU A 180 -0.71 -21.55 17.04
N SER A 181 -1.61 -22.40 16.51
CA SER A 181 -1.63 -23.85 16.76
C SER A 181 -0.90 -24.68 15.69
N ASP A 182 -0.64 -24.11 14.52
CA ASP A 182 -0.09 -24.82 13.36
C ASP A 182 1.42 -24.65 13.22
N VAL A 183 2.08 -25.68 12.73
CA VAL A 183 3.52 -25.66 12.47
C VAL A 183 3.78 -25.64 10.98
N TYR A 184 4.60 -24.69 10.54
CA TYR A 184 5.00 -24.51 9.16
C TYR A 184 6.51 -24.70 8.99
N THR A 185 6.93 -25.15 7.81
CA THR A 185 8.33 -25.22 7.40
C THR A 185 8.68 -23.99 6.58
N ILE A 186 9.72 -23.26 6.97
CA ILE A 186 10.17 -22.06 6.26
C ILE A 186 10.92 -22.50 5.00
N VAL A 187 10.39 -22.15 3.82
CA VAL A 187 10.99 -22.48 2.51
C VAL A 187 11.71 -21.29 1.88
N GLY A 188 11.46 -20.06 2.35
CA GLY A 188 12.12 -18.88 1.83
C GLY A 188 12.05 -17.67 2.75
N GLN A 189 12.86 -16.67 2.39
CA GLN A 189 12.89 -15.35 3.01
C GLN A 189 12.94 -14.30 1.90
N THR A 190 12.11 -13.26 1.98
CA THR A 190 12.15 -12.15 1.02
C THR A 190 13.24 -11.14 1.39
N LYS A 191 13.66 -10.32 0.41
CA LYS A 191 14.46 -9.13 0.67
C LYS A 191 13.64 -8.08 1.43
N PRO A 192 14.31 -7.10 2.09
CA PRO A 192 13.63 -5.97 2.71
C PRO A 192 12.77 -5.23 1.68
N ARG A 193 11.57 -4.85 2.09
CA ARG A 193 10.66 -4.00 1.32
C ARG A 193 10.38 -2.71 2.08
N SER A 194 10.39 -1.57 1.39
CA SER A 194 9.99 -0.30 1.98
C SER A 194 8.53 -0.33 2.42
N ALA A 195 8.22 0.37 3.52
CA ALA A 195 6.83 0.59 3.90
C ALA A 195 6.10 1.35 2.79
N SER A 196 4.92 0.90 2.41
CA SER A 196 4.06 1.66 1.52
C SER A 196 3.41 2.79 2.29
N ALA A 197 3.57 4.02 1.82
CA ALA A 197 2.83 5.15 2.37
C ALA A 197 1.33 4.98 2.08
N ALA A 198 0.49 5.47 3.00
CA ALA A 198 -0.95 5.56 2.75
C ALA A 198 -1.20 6.51 1.57
N ILE A 199 -1.77 5.99 0.49
CA ILE A 199 -2.07 6.75 -0.70
C ILE A 199 -3.59 6.86 -0.82
N GLY A 200 -4.11 8.08 -0.64
CA GLY A 200 -5.55 8.35 -0.70
C GLY A 200 -6.34 7.54 0.33
N GLY A 201 -7.29 8.08 1.03
CA GLY A 201 -7.98 7.55 2.21
C GLY A 201 -8.48 6.09 2.24
N SER A 202 -8.19 5.28 1.22
CA SER A 202 -8.57 3.88 1.09
C SER A 202 -7.41 2.87 1.17
N LEU A 203 -6.14 3.33 1.12
CA LEU A 203 -4.96 2.50 1.34
C LEU A 203 -4.27 2.93 2.62
N GLU A 204 -4.41 2.16 3.68
CA GLU A 204 -3.66 2.39 4.92
C GLU A 204 -2.16 2.19 4.69
N ALA A 205 -1.33 3.00 5.36
CA ALA A 205 0.10 2.79 5.41
C ALA A 205 0.38 1.41 5.97
N ARG A 206 1.05 0.55 5.20
CA ARG A 206 1.29 -0.82 5.58
C ARG A 206 2.78 -1.11 5.66
N GLU A 207 3.19 -1.69 6.77
CA GLU A 207 4.54 -2.19 6.96
C GLU A 207 4.62 -3.66 6.54
N TYR A 208 5.11 -3.90 5.34
CA TYR A 208 5.29 -5.25 4.78
C TYR A 208 6.47 -6.02 5.38
N SER A 209 7.30 -5.36 6.19
CA SER A 209 8.49 -5.96 6.80
C SER A 209 8.16 -7.12 7.73
N PHE A 210 6.96 -7.13 8.31
CA PHE A 210 6.52 -8.16 9.26
C PHE A 210 5.45 -9.10 8.68
N ASP A 211 5.44 -9.28 7.38
CA ASP A 211 4.56 -10.24 6.74
C ASP A 211 5.15 -11.65 6.77
N ALA A 212 4.28 -12.64 6.60
CA ALA A 212 4.63 -14.02 6.30
C ALA A 212 3.62 -14.59 5.32
N TYR A 213 4.07 -15.29 4.31
CA TYR A 213 3.29 -15.73 3.16
C TYR A 213 3.11 -17.22 3.14
N ILE A 214 1.88 -17.70 2.93
CA ILE A 214 1.53 -19.10 2.75
C ILE A 214 0.62 -19.25 1.53
N PRO A 215 0.54 -20.46 0.92
CA PRO A 215 -0.43 -20.73 -0.13
C PRO A 215 -1.86 -20.47 0.35
N LEU A 216 -2.71 -19.88 -0.51
CA LEU A 216 -4.10 -19.52 -0.15
C LEU A 216 -4.92 -20.76 0.24
N ASP A 217 -4.70 -21.90 -0.39
CA ASP A 217 -5.37 -23.15 -0.05
C ASP A 217 -4.96 -23.67 1.34
N THR A 218 -3.67 -23.56 1.68
CA THR A 218 -3.18 -23.87 3.03
C THR A 218 -3.80 -22.94 4.07
N PHE A 219 -3.90 -21.64 3.76
CA PHE A 219 -4.56 -20.67 4.64
C PHE A 219 -6.01 -21.09 4.92
N ARG A 220 -6.76 -21.43 3.88
CA ARG A 220 -8.16 -21.86 3.99
C ARG A 220 -8.30 -23.12 4.84
N GLN A 221 -7.41 -24.12 4.65
CA GLN A 221 -7.48 -25.39 5.35
C GLN A 221 -7.09 -25.30 6.83
N ARG A 222 -6.11 -24.45 7.17
CA ARG A 222 -5.55 -24.37 8.53
C ARG A 222 -6.17 -23.26 9.35
N VAL A 223 -6.34 -22.07 8.78
CA VAL A 223 -6.85 -20.91 9.49
C VAL A 223 -8.37 -20.80 9.34
N GLY A 224 -8.90 -21.13 8.15
CA GLY A 224 -10.31 -21.00 7.83
C GLY A 224 -10.73 -19.56 7.54
N ASP A 225 -12.02 -19.39 7.29
CA ASP A 225 -12.64 -18.11 6.93
C ASP A 225 -13.24 -17.38 8.16
N GLN A 226 -13.57 -18.15 9.20
CA GLN A 226 -14.17 -17.65 10.43
C GLN A 226 -13.10 -17.28 11.46
N ILE A 227 -13.19 -16.05 11.95
CA ILE A 227 -12.36 -15.53 13.03
C ILE A 227 -13.25 -15.29 14.23
N MET A 228 -12.87 -15.85 15.37
CA MET A 228 -13.48 -15.56 16.67
C MET A 228 -12.53 -14.69 17.47
N THR A 229 -12.87 -13.44 17.70
CA THR A 229 -12.08 -12.53 18.55
C THR A 229 -12.82 -12.32 19.87
N ARG A 230 -12.13 -12.52 20.98
CA ARG A 230 -12.66 -12.23 22.31
C ARG A 230 -12.63 -10.72 22.52
N THR A 231 -13.80 -10.14 22.81
CA THR A 231 -13.94 -8.70 23.02
C THR A 231 -14.23 -8.42 24.50
N GLY A 232 -13.26 -7.81 25.20
CA GLY A 232 -13.41 -7.37 26.59
C GLY A 232 -13.31 -8.46 27.65
N GLU A 233 -13.58 -8.07 28.92
CA GLU A 233 -13.67 -8.98 30.06
C GLU A 233 -15.05 -9.63 30.05
N GLY A 234 -15.11 -10.94 29.75
CA GLY A 234 -16.34 -11.72 29.72
C GLY A 234 -16.33 -12.77 28.58
N PHE A 235 -17.47 -13.45 28.43
CA PHE A 235 -17.71 -14.47 27.38
C PHE A 235 -18.23 -13.84 26.05
N ASN A 236 -17.93 -12.58 25.79
CA ASN A 236 -18.32 -11.94 24.53
C ASN A 236 -17.31 -12.26 23.43
N PHE A 237 -17.75 -12.98 22.40
CA PHE A 237 -16.99 -13.28 21.20
C PHE A 237 -17.58 -12.54 20.01
N LYS A 238 -16.75 -11.82 19.28
CA LYS A 238 -17.08 -11.27 17.97
C LYS A 238 -16.61 -12.26 16.92
N GLY A 239 -17.55 -12.83 16.17
CA GLY A 239 -17.25 -13.71 15.05
C GLY A 239 -17.31 -12.93 13.75
N GLU A 240 -16.29 -13.10 12.89
CA GLU A 240 -16.24 -12.53 11.56
C GLU A 240 -15.96 -13.63 10.55
N ILE A 241 -16.72 -13.66 9.44
CA ILE A 241 -16.48 -14.53 8.31
C ILE A 241 -16.09 -13.64 7.13
N VAL A 242 -14.85 -13.77 6.69
CA VAL A 242 -14.32 -13.09 5.51
C VAL A 242 -13.55 -14.10 4.68
N GLU A 243 -13.96 -14.35 3.45
CA GLU A 243 -13.30 -15.35 2.60
C GLU A 243 -12.02 -14.80 1.97
N LEU A 244 -12.07 -13.58 1.45
CA LEU A 244 -10.95 -12.89 0.84
C LEU A 244 -10.84 -11.47 1.40
N THR A 245 -9.64 -11.04 1.72
CA THR A 245 -9.40 -9.67 2.18
C THR A 245 -9.23 -8.72 1.00
N GLN A 246 -8.65 -9.22 -0.09
CA GLN A 246 -8.37 -8.44 -1.28
C GLN A 246 -8.31 -9.33 -2.52
N ILE A 247 -8.74 -8.77 -3.64
CA ILE A 247 -8.51 -9.32 -4.99
C ILE A 247 -7.82 -8.23 -5.79
N THR A 248 -6.70 -8.55 -6.41
CA THR A 248 -6.01 -7.62 -7.33
C THR A 248 -6.11 -8.20 -8.73
N LEU A 249 -6.62 -7.40 -9.66
CA LEU A 249 -6.73 -7.73 -11.08
C LEU A 249 -5.75 -6.86 -11.86
N THR A 250 -4.92 -7.47 -12.69
CA THR A 250 -4.04 -6.75 -13.62
C THR A 250 -4.63 -6.89 -15.02
N LEU A 251 -4.85 -5.76 -15.70
CA LEU A 251 -5.37 -5.70 -17.05
C LEU A 251 -4.25 -5.64 -18.08
N ALA A 252 -4.54 -6.05 -19.29
CA ALA A 252 -3.61 -5.97 -20.43
C ALA A 252 -3.29 -4.52 -20.79
N ASP A 253 -4.29 -3.63 -20.73
CA ASP A 253 -4.15 -2.22 -21.08
C ASP A 253 -4.78 -1.33 -20.00
N ILE A 254 -4.10 -0.22 -19.70
CA ILE A 254 -4.58 0.82 -18.80
C ILE A 254 -5.86 1.51 -19.30
N ALA A 255 -6.09 1.52 -20.63
CA ALA A 255 -7.30 2.07 -21.20
C ALA A 255 -8.57 1.30 -20.81
N MET A 256 -8.44 -0.01 -20.52
CA MET A 256 -9.56 -0.86 -20.12
C MET A 256 -9.95 -0.69 -18.63
N VAL A 257 -9.16 0.03 -17.84
CA VAL A 257 -9.36 0.14 -16.40
C VAL A 257 -10.72 0.76 -16.07
N ASP A 258 -11.08 1.88 -16.69
CA ASP A 258 -12.29 2.62 -16.37
C ASP A 258 -13.56 1.81 -16.71
N GLU A 259 -13.57 1.13 -17.86
CA GLU A 259 -14.67 0.23 -18.26
C GLU A 259 -14.78 -0.98 -17.33
N THR A 260 -13.62 -1.57 -16.96
CA THR A 260 -13.58 -2.72 -16.06
C THR A 260 -14.08 -2.37 -14.67
N VAL A 261 -13.73 -1.18 -14.15
CA VAL A 261 -14.25 -0.70 -12.86
C VAL A 261 -15.77 -0.58 -12.89
N ALA A 262 -16.35 -0.03 -13.95
CA ALA A 262 -17.79 0.07 -14.10
C ALA A 262 -18.49 -1.32 -14.15
N ILE A 263 -17.85 -2.33 -14.74
CA ILE A 263 -18.34 -3.71 -14.74
C ILE A 263 -18.26 -4.29 -13.31
N LEU A 264 -17.12 -4.11 -12.62
CA LEU A 264 -16.92 -4.59 -11.25
C LEU A 264 -17.94 -4.00 -10.28
N GLU A 265 -18.16 -2.69 -10.34
CA GLU A 265 -19.16 -2.01 -9.51
C GLU A 265 -20.57 -2.59 -9.72
N ARG A 266 -20.96 -2.82 -10.97
CA ARG A 266 -22.28 -3.43 -11.29
C ARG A 266 -22.39 -4.84 -10.77
N LEU A 267 -21.32 -5.66 -10.90
CA LEU A 267 -21.31 -7.03 -10.39
C LEU A 267 -21.36 -7.04 -8.87
N LEU A 268 -20.54 -6.25 -8.19
CA LEU A 268 -20.51 -6.18 -6.73
C LEU A 268 -21.84 -5.66 -6.20
N LYS A 269 -22.39 -4.58 -6.73
CA LYS A 269 -23.69 -4.03 -6.33
C LYS A 269 -24.84 -5.00 -6.53
N LYS A 270 -24.74 -5.93 -7.48
CA LYS A 270 -25.75 -6.95 -7.72
C LYS A 270 -25.74 -8.08 -6.68
N TYR A 271 -24.56 -8.43 -6.15
CA TYR A 271 -24.37 -9.61 -5.29
C TYR A 271 -24.06 -9.25 -3.84
N HIS A 272 -23.82 -7.98 -3.52
CA HIS A 272 -23.60 -7.46 -2.18
C HIS A 272 -24.73 -6.51 -1.80
N ASP A 273 -25.46 -6.85 -0.76
CA ASP A 273 -26.58 -6.01 -0.23
C ASP A 273 -26.06 -4.79 0.55
N GLN A 274 -24.81 -4.84 0.99
CA GLN A 274 -24.16 -3.79 1.76
C GLN A 274 -22.88 -3.32 1.06
N GLU A 275 -22.45 -2.10 1.34
CA GLU A 275 -21.15 -1.58 0.88
C GLU A 275 -20.02 -2.14 1.77
N ASP A 276 -19.70 -3.42 1.58
CA ASP A 276 -18.67 -4.16 2.30
C ASP A 276 -17.40 -4.36 1.50
N TYR A 277 -17.23 -3.59 0.43
CA TYR A 277 -16.06 -3.58 -0.45
C TYR A 277 -15.61 -2.16 -0.81
N ALA A 278 -14.34 -2.02 -1.19
CA ALA A 278 -13.80 -0.82 -1.81
C ALA A 278 -13.01 -1.18 -3.07
N ILE A 279 -13.18 -0.39 -4.11
CA ILE A 279 -12.38 -0.48 -5.34
C ILE A 279 -11.36 0.65 -5.33
N VAL A 280 -10.08 0.31 -5.48
CA VAL A 280 -8.97 1.26 -5.51
C VAL A 280 -8.27 1.14 -6.86
N VAL A 281 -8.19 2.25 -7.57
CA VAL A 281 -7.58 2.33 -8.89
C VAL A 281 -6.32 3.20 -8.81
N PRO A 282 -5.12 2.61 -8.87
CA PRO A 282 -3.87 3.37 -8.81
C PRO A 282 -3.75 4.47 -9.87
N LYS A 283 -4.32 4.25 -11.07
CA LYS A 283 -4.40 5.26 -12.14
C LYS A 283 -5.07 6.56 -11.67
N GLU A 284 -6.18 6.47 -10.93
CA GLU A 284 -6.89 7.64 -10.41
C GLU A 284 -6.07 8.36 -9.33
N LEU A 285 -5.36 7.62 -8.50
CA LEU A 285 -4.45 8.18 -7.50
C LEU A 285 -3.32 8.97 -8.15
N LEU A 286 -2.76 8.48 -9.26
CA LEU A 286 -1.78 9.22 -10.06
C LEU A 286 -2.34 10.54 -10.57
N GLN A 287 -3.51 10.51 -11.18
CA GLN A 287 -4.17 11.72 -11.69
C GLN A 287 -4.48 12.72 -10.56
N GLN A 288 -4.89 12.25 -9.40
CA GLN A 288 -5.12 13.09 -8.23
C GLN A 288 -3.82 13.73 -7.73
N ALA A 289 -2.73 12.97 -7.67
CA ALA A 289 -1.42 13.48 -7.28
C ALA A 289 -0.92 14.56 -8.26
N GLU A 290 -1.09 14.36 -9.57
CA GLU A 290 -0.75 15.36 -10.59
C GLU A 290 -1.58 16.63 -10.48
N ARG A 291 -2.89 16.53 -10.26
CA ARG A 291 -3.78 17.69 -10.03
C ARG A 291 -3.37 18.46 -8.78
N THR A 292 -3.09 17.77 -7.69
CA THR A 292 -2.64 18.39 -6.44
C THR A 292 -1.32 19.13 -6.65
N ARG A 293 -0.36 18.54 -7.38
CA ARG A 293 0.91 19.19 -7.75
C ARG A 293 0.68 20.46 -8.56
N ALA A 294 -0.19 20.40 -9.56
CA ALA A 294 -0.51 21.57 -10.39
C ALA A 294 -1.12 22.72 -9.55
N MET A 295 -2.03 22.39 -8.61
CA MET A 295 -2.60 23.38 -7.69
C MET A 295 -1.54 23.99 -6.76
N PHE A 296 -0.64 23.18 -6.19
CA PHE A 296 0.46 23.68 -5.37
C PHE A 296 1.38 24.62 -6.15
N ASN A 297 1.77 24.27 -7.36
CA ASN A 297 2.61 25.11 -8.21
C ASN A 297 1.91 26.43 -8.55
N ALA A 298 0.62 26.40 -8.87
CA ALA A 298 -0.16 27.62 -9.13
C ALA A 298 -0.22 28.52 -7.89
N MET A 299 -0.43 27.96 -6.70
CA MET A 299 -0.46 28.70 -5.44
C MET A 299 0.90 29.34 -5.13
N LEU A 300 2.01 28.62 -5.35
CA LEU A 300 3.36 29.16 -5.16
C LEU A 300 3.67 30.32 -6.10
N VAL A 301 3.23 30.25 -7.37
CA VAL A 301 3.38 31.36 -8.32
C VAL A 301 2.62 32.60 -7.84
N ILE A 302 1.41 32.45 -7.29
CA ILE A 302 0.62 33.56 -6.75
C ILE A 302 1.28 34.19 -5.51
N ILE A 303 1.92 33.39 -4.65
CA ILE A 303 2.60 33.89 -3.45
C ILE A 303 3.93 34.57 -3.79
N ALA A 304 4.59 34.12 -4.86
CA ALA A 304 5.91 34.64 -5.28
C ALA A 304 5.82 35.88 -6.18
N GLY A 305 4.65 36.19 -6.80
CA GLY A 305 4.41 37.37 -7.67
C GLY A 305 3.70 38.49 -6.97
#